data_fef5bd20119fafc14a866f1dc7e65924
#
_entry.id   fef5bd20119fafc14a866f1dc7e65924
#
_cell.length_a   1.000
_cell.length_b   1.000
_cell.length_c   1.000
_cell.angle_alpha   90.00
_cell.angle_beta   90.00
_cell.angle_gamma   90.00
#
_symmetry.space_group_name_H-M   'P 1'
#
loop_
_entity.id
_entity.type
_entity.pdbx_description
1 polymer ?
#
loop_
_entity_poly.entity_id
_entity_poly.type
_entity_poly.pdbx_seq_one_letter_code
_entity_poly.pdbx_strand_id
1 'polypeptide(L)'
;MRYAIVSDIHANIQAWEAVLADIRSQRIDVIVCLGDVVGYGPRPAEVLEAVRSVTNHFVLGNHDAAAVGMMDYSIFNDHARQAIEWTITELSPDAKQFLSSVPLAIEAGELLFVHAEIAEPGRFDYIDNVEIAKENFAANEHFATFVGHTHLPKMFELSANGSVQELLDTSCRLDAEKRYIINVGSVGEPRNPDDLSSRYAVYDLEKREIDFRHVEFDIV
;
A
#
# COMPACT_ATOMS: atom_id res chain seq x y z
N MET A 1 8.63 18.01 4.07
CA MET A 1 7.61 17.06 4.62
C MET A 1 8.01 15.65 4.22
N ARG A 2 8.01 14.72 5.19
CA ARG A 2 8.41 13.32 4.98
C ARG A 2 7.24 12.38 5.26
N TYR A 3 6.95 11.53 4.29
CA TYR A 3 5.89 10.54 4.35
C TYR A 3 6.47 9.16 4.64
N ALA A 4 5.85 8.37 5.53
CA ALA A 4 5.98 6.92 5.54
C ALA A 4 4.74 6.33 4.87
N ILE A 5 4.94 5.53 3.85
CA ILE A 5 3.86 4.98 3.03
C ILE A 5 3.88 3.46 3.19
N VAL A 6 2.85 2.94 3.83
CA VAL A 6 2.69 1.52 4.17
C VAL A 6 1.50 0.93 3.41
N SER A 7 1.55 -0.36 3.12
CA SER A 7 0.49 -1.10 2.42
C SER A 7 0.46 -2.56 2.85
N ASP A 8 -0.66 -3.23 2.61
CA ASP A 8 -0.76 -4.69 2.68
C ASP A 8 -0.27 -5.24 4.03
N ILE A 9 -0.85 -4.73 5.14
CA ILE A 9 -0.46 -5.11 6.52
C ILE A 9 -1.06 -6.46 6.88
N HIS A 10 -2.23 -6.78 6.31
CA HIS A 10 -2.85 -8.10 6.34
C HIS A 10 -2.91 -8.73 7.74
N ALA A 11 -3.47 -7.99 8.68
CA ALA A 11 -3.72 -8.47 10.05
C ALA A 11 -2.48 -9.06 10.77
N ASN A 12 -1.26 -8.68 10.32
CA ASN A 12 0.02 -9.11 10.88
C ASN A 12 0.53 -8.07 11.89
N ILE A 13 0.20 -8.27 13.16
CA ILE A 13 0.56 -7.31 14.20
C ILE A 13 2.07 -7.24 14.45
N GLN A 14 2.78 -8.37 14.35
CA GLN A 14 4.23 -8.42 14.56
C GLN A 14 4.97 -7.61 13.49
N ALA A 15 4.59 -7.79 12.24
CA ALA A 15 5.13 -7.02 11.13
C ALA A 15 4.84 -5.52 11.29
N TRP A 16 3.58 -5.18 11.65
CA TRP A 16 3.19 -3.80 11.89
C TRP A 16 3.98 -3.14 13.03
N GLU A 17 4.13 -3.80 14.17
CA GLU A 17 4.89 -3.28 15.31
C GLU A 17 6.35 -3.03 14.96
N ALA A 18 6.99 -3.94 14.22
CA ALA A 18 8.36 -3.79 13.76
C ALA A 18 8.50 -2.58 12.80
N VAL A 19 7.62 -2.46 11.81
CA VAL A 19 7.59 -1.33 10.89
C VAL A 19 7.32 -0.02 11.61
N LEU A 20 6.37 0.02 12.55
CA LEU A 20 6.07 1.22 13.34
C LEU A 20 7.26 1.65 14.20
N ALA A 21 8.03 0.70 14.74
CA ALA A 21 9.26 0.99 15.48
C ALA A 21 10.34 1.62 14.57
N ASP A 22 10.49 1.11 13.33
CA ASP A 22 11.40 1.71 12.35
C ASP A 22 10.92 3.12 11.93
N ILE A 23 9.63 3.31 11.62
CA ILE A 23 9.02 4.60 11.28
C ILE A 23 9.30 5.64 12.39
N ARG A 24 9.16 5.28 13.65
CA ARG A 24 9.44 6.17 14.79
C ARG A 24 10.91 6.59 14.89
N SER A 25 11.82 5.81 14.33
CA SER A 25 13.26 6.16 14.24
C SER A 25 13.55 7.15 13.10
N GLN A 26 12.60 7.26 12.16
CA GLN A 26 12.73 8.07 10.96
C GLN A 26 12.16 9.46 11.08
N ARG A 27 12.38 10.49 11.05
CA ARG A 27 11.71 11.81 11.17
C ARG A 27 10.52 11.93 10.19
N ILE A 28 9.47 11.19 10.47
CA ILE A 28 8.26 11.15 9.63
C ILE A 28 7.26 12.19 10.11
N ASP A 29 6.70 12.95 9.18
CA ASP A 29 5.64 13.94 9.44
C ASP A 29 4.25 13.32 9.25
N VAL A 30 4.08 12.42 8.27
CA VAL A 30 2.80 11.82 7.89
C VAL A 30 2.98 10.34 7.60
N ILE A 31 2.10 9.50 8.15
CA ILE A 31 1.96 8.09 7.76
C ILE A 31 0.75 7.97 6.85
N VAL A 32 0.89 7.31 5.69
CA VAL A 32 -0.22 6.99 4.78
C VAL A 32 -0.32 5.48 4.65
N CYS A 33 -1.50 4.92 4.90
CA CYS A 33 -1.80 3.51 4.72
C CYS A 33 -2.58 3.33 3.41
N LEU A 34 -2.01 2.58 2.48
CA LEU A 34 -2.60 2.35 1.15
C LEU A 34 -3.64 1.22 1.13
N GLY A 35 -4.07 0.71 2.28
CA GLY A 35 -5.09 -0.32 2.37
C GLY A 35 -4.56 -1.73 2.62
N ASP A 36 -5.49 -2.68 2.55
CA ASP A 36 -5.27 -4.07 2.93
C ASP A 36 -4.68 -4.19 4.34
N VAL A 37 -5.34 -3.47 5.27
CA VAL A 37 -5.03 -3.55 6.69
C VAL A 37 -5.43 -4.91 7.25
N VAL A 38 -6.54 -5.47 6.74
CA VAL A 38 -7.10 -6.75 7.16
C VAL A 38 -6.91 -7.84 6.09
N GLY A 39 -7.40 -9.04 6.36
CA GLY A 39 -7.22 -10.21 5.49
C GLY A 39 -5.94 -10.99 5.79
N TYR A 40 -5.85 -12.23 5.30
CA TYR A 40 -4.77 -13.20 5.49
C TYR A 40 -4.43 -13.52 6.96
N GLY A 41 -3.92 -12.57 7.71
CA GLY A 41 -3.42 -12.79 9.07
C GLY A 41 -4.50 -12.91 10.13
N PRO A 42 -4.12 -13.35 11.35
CA PRO A 42 -5.08 -13.78 12.38
C PRO A 42 -5.64 -12.66 13.26
N ARG A 43 -5.16 -11.41 13.16
CA ARG A 43 -5.51 -10.33 14.12
C ARG A 43 -6.08 -9.08 13.47
N PRO A 44 -7.17 -9.18 12.65
CA PRO A 44 -7.66 -8.05 11.85
C PRO A 44 -8.14 -6.86 12.71
N ALA A 45 -8.85 -7.11 13.80
CA ALA A 45 -9.36 -6.05 14.66
C ALA A 45 -8.22 -5.31 15.39
N GLU A 46 -7.24 -6.05 15.92
CA GLU A 46 -6.10 -5.51 16.66
C GLU A 46 -5.21 -4.64 15.75
N VAL A 47 -4.91 -5.14 14.55
CA VAL A 47 -4.09 -4.40 13.57
C VAL A 47 -4.80 -3.15 13.10
N LEU A 48 -6.08 -3.23 12.77
CA LEU A 48 -6.86 -2.07 12.35
C LEU A 48 -6.86 -0.97 13.43
N GLU A 49 -7.08 -1.33 14.69
CA GLU A 49 -7.01 -0.40 15.82
C GLU A 49 -5.62 0.21 15.97
N ALA A 50 -4.57 -0.61 15.88
CA ALA A 50 -3.18 -0.16 16.00
C ALA A 50 -2.81 0.84 14.88
N VAL A 51 -3.21 0.59 13.63
CA VAL A 51 -2.96 1.52 12.51
C VAL A 51 -3.77 2.80 12.67
N ARG A 52 -5.07 2.72 13.01
CA ARG A 52 -5.94 3.88 13.30
C ARG A 52 -5.41 4.77 14.41
N SER A 53 -4.68 4.22 15.37
CA SER A 53 -4.12 4.99 16.49
C SER A 53 -2.98 5.94 16.08
N VAL A 54 -2.39 5.75 14.90
CA VAL A 54 -1.20 6.51 14.45
C VAL A 54 -1.41 7.29 13.16
N THR A 55 -2.46 7.04 12.40
CA THR A 55 -2.79 7.80 11.19
C THR A 55 -4.30 7.88 10.93
N ASN A 56 -4.70 8.94 10.20
CA ASN A 56 -6.04 9.10 9.64
C ASN A 56 -6.02 9.10 8.10
N HIS A 57 -4.86 8.84 7.49
CA HIS A 57 -4.69 8.82 6.04
C HIS A 57 -4.74 7.37 5.55
N PHE A 58 -5.95 6.92 5.19
CA PHE A 58 -6.22 5.57 4.70
C PHE A 58 -6.78 5.60 3.29
N VAL A 59 -6.32 4.69 2.47
CA VAL A 59 -6.93 4.28 1.21
C VAL A 59 -7.53 2.90 1.39
N LEU A 60 -8.67 2.63 0.78
CA LEU A 60 -9.36 1.33 0.88
C LEU A 60 -8.66 0.30 -0.02
N GLY A 61 -8.24 -0.84 0.56
CA GLY A 61 -7.75 -1.99 -0.18
C GLY A 61 -8.85 -2.98 -0.55
N ASN A 62 -8.55 -3.94 -1.42
CA ASN A 62 -9.53 -4.93 -1.85
C ASN A 62 -9.95 -5.90 -0.73
N HIS A 63 -9.04 -6.29 0.16
CA HIS A 63 -9.39 -7.09 1.33
C HIS A 63 -10.23 -6.30 2.34
N ASP A 64 -9.94 -5.02 2.53
CA ASP A 64 -10.74 -4.14 3.38
C ASP A 64 -12.16 -3.99 2.80
N ALA A 65 -12.28 -3.76 1.48
CA ALA A 65 -13.56 -3.65 0.78
C ALA A 65 -14.37 -4.96 0.84
N ALA A 66 -13.71 -6.10 0.66
CA ALA A 66 -14.31 -7.42 0.77
C ALA A 66 -14.85 -7.68 2.19
N ALA A 67 -14.08 -7.33 3.22
CA ALA A 67 -14.44 -7.53 4.62
C ALA A 67 -15.72 -6.75 5.04
N VAL A 68 -16.05 -5.67 4.32
CA VAL A 68 -17.25 -4.85 4.60
C VAL A 68 -18.35 -5.00 3.54
N GLY A 69 -18.21 -5.95 2.60
CA GLY A 69 -19.21 -6.27 1.58
C GLY A 69 -19.30 -5.25 0.43
N MET A 70 -18.27 -4.44 0.22
CA MET A 70 -18.16 -3.49 -0.90
C MET A 70 -17.54 -4.12 -2.15
N MET A 71 -16.95 -5.32 -2.02
CA MET A 71 -16.38 -6.11 -3.11
C MET A 71 -16.81 -7.56 -2.98
N ASP A 72 -17.10 -8.22 -4.12
CA ASP A 72 -17.36 -9.66 -4.16
C ASP A 72 -16.04 -10.44 -4.07
N TYR A 73 -15.83 -11.13 -2.95
CA TYR A 73 -14.65 -11.94 -2.71
C TYR A 73 -14.77 -13.39 -3.20
N SER A 74 -15.85 -13.74 -3.90
CA SER A 74 -15.99 -15.07 -4.51
C SER A 74 -14.91 -15.35 -5.57
N ILE A 75 -14.32 -14.28 -6.13
CA ILE A 75 -13.23 -14.34 -7.10
C ILE A 75 -11.85 -14.57 -6.46
N PHE A 76 -11.74 -14.44 -5.14
CA PHE A 76 -10.48 -14.66 -4.43
C PHE A 76 -10.09 -16.14 -4.46
N ASN A 77 -8.79 -16.42 -4.38
CA ASN A 77 -8.34 -17.78 -4.14
C ASN A 77 -8.84 -18.30 -2.79
N ASP A 78 -8.82 -19.63 -2.61
CA ASP A 78 -9.42 -20.28 -1.44
C ASP A 78 -8.83 -19.78 -0.10
N HIS A 79 -7.51 -19.51 -0.06
CA HIS A 79 -6.86 -19.02 1.16
C HIS A 79 -7.30 -17.60 1.51
N ALA A 80 -7.28 -16.69 0.53
CA ALA A 80 -7.73 -15.32 0.73
C ALA A 80 -9.22 -15.27 1.10
N ARG A 81 -10.07 -16.10 0.46
CA ARG A 81 -11.50 -16.18 0.76
C ARG A 81 -11.75 -16.61 2.21
N GLN A 82 -11.11 -17.69 2.67
CA GLN A 82 -11.25 -18.16 4.05
C GLN A 82 -10.78 -17.10 5.07
N ALA A 83 -9.68 -16.39 4.75
CA ALA A 83 -9.20 -15.30 5.58
C ALA A 83 -10.20 -14.13 5.66
N ILE A 84 -10.88 -13.79 4.57
CA ILE A 84 -11.93 -12.75 4.58
C ILE A 84 -13.16 -13.21 5.36
N GLU A 85 -13.62 -14.46 5.19
CA GLU A 85 -14.71 -15.02 5.98
C GLU A 85 -14.41 -14.95 7.49
N TRP A 86 -13.20 -15.28 7.90
CA TRP A 86 -12.72 -15.10 9.28
C TRP A 86 -12.71 -13.62 9.70
N THR A 87 -12.11 -12.77 8.89
CA THR A 87 -12.01 -11.32 9.14
C THR A 87 -13.39 -10.70 9.39
N ILE A 88 -14.40 -11.07 8.59
CA ILE A 88 -15.78 -10.57 8.75
C ILE A 88 -16.34 -10.89 10.14
N THR A 89 -15.97 -12.03 10.74
CA THR A 89 -16.46 -12.42 12.08
C THR A 89 -15.74 -11.66 13.20
N GLU A 90 -14.50 -11.28 12.99
CA GLU A 90 -13.65 -10.62 13.99
C GLU A 90 -13.84 -9.10 14.06
N LEU A 91 -14.28 -8.47 12.97
CA LEU A 91 -14.45 -7.02 12.92
C LEU A 91 -15.74 -6.57 13.65
N SER A 92 -15.57 -5.61 14.56
CA SER A 92 -16.68 -4.95 15.21
C SER A 92 -17.53 -4.10 14.24
N PRO A 93 -18.77 -3.73 14.57
CA PRO A 93 -19.58 -2.81 13.77
C PRO A 93 -18.87 -1.46 13.52
N ASP A 94 -18.16 -0.91 14.51
CA ASP A 94 -17.37 0.33 14.37
C ASP A 94 -16.23 0.16 13.36
N ALA A 95 -15.47 -0.93 13.46
CA ALA A 95 -14.42 -1.25 12.52
C ALA A 95 -14.93 -1.35 11.07
N LYS A 96 -16.07 -2.04 10.87
CA LYS A 96 -16.73 -2.14 9.56
C LYS A 96 -17.22 -0.79 9.05
N GLN A 97 -17.81 0.02 9.91
CA GLN A 97 -18.25 1.36 9.55
C GLN A 97 -17.07 2.25 9.15
N PHE A 98 -15.95 2.18 9.88
CA PHE A 98 -14.74 2.90 9.53
C PHE A 98 -14.24 2.49 8.15
N LEU A 99 -14.00 1.19 7.90
CA LEU A 99 -13.51 0.71 6.59
C LEU A 99 -14.46 1.11 5.45
N SER A 100 -15.77 1.05 5.66
CA SER A 100 -16.76 1.48 4.66
C SER A 100 -16.71 2.99 4.35
N SER A 101 -16.07 3.80 5.20
CA SER A 101 -15.92 5.25 5.00
C SER A 101 -14.58 5.64 4.39
N VAL A 102 -13.64 4.69 4.25
CA VAL A 102 -12.29 4.93 3.71
C VAL A 102 -12.38 5.20 2.20
N PRO A 103 -11.73 6.27 1.69
CA PRO A 103 -11.74 6.59 0.27
C PRO A 103 -10.87 5.62 -0.55
N LEU A 104 -11.15 5.51 -1.84
CA LEU A 104 -10.35 4.73 -2.80
C LEU A 104 -9.05 5.43 -3.22
N ALA A 105 -8.93 6.74 -3.00
CA ALA A 105 -7.76 7.53 -3.34
C ALA A 105 -7.60 8.74 -2.40
N ILE A 106 -6.37 9.18 -2.21
CA ILE A 106 -6.02 10.43 -1.53
C ILE A 106 -5.09 11.22 -2.45
N GLU A 107 -5.41 12.50 -2.67
CA GLU A 107 -4.55 13.45 -3.37
C GLU A 107 -3.91 14.42 -2.39
N ALA A 108 -2.60 14.64 -2.52
CA ALA A 108 -1.86 15.61 -1.70
C ALA A 108 -0.87 16.39 -2.58
N GLY A 109 -1.35 17.48 -3.18
CA GLY A 109 -0.58 18.29 -4.12
C GLY A 109 -0.17 17.51 -5.37
N GLU A 110 1.12 17.27 -5.54
CA GLU A 110 1.66 16.51 -6.68
C GLU A 110 1.70 14.98 -6.45
N LEU A 111 1.15 14.50 -5.33
CA LEU A 111 1.14 13.08 -4.95
C LEU A 111 -0.27 12.50 -5.01
N LEU A 112 -0.36 11.25 -5.46
CA LEU A 112 -1.56 10.42 -5.43
C LEU A 112 -1.27 9.13 -4.65
N PHE A 113 -2.21 8.73 -3.82
CA PHE A 113 -2.17 7.49 -3.04
C PHE A 113 -3.40 6.66 -3.38
N VAL A 114 -3.20 5.47 -3.92
CA VAL A 114 -4.23 4.49 -4.24
C VAL A 114 -3.75 3.10 -3.84
N HIS A 115 -4.67 2.15 -3.65
CA HIS A 115 -4.24 0.80 -3.30
C HIS A 115 -3.62 0.06 -4.50
N ALA A 116 -4.26 0.16 -5.66
CA ALA A 116 -3.91 -0.62 -6.86
C ALA A 116 -4.00 0.26 -8.12
N GLU A 117 -4.86 -0.11 -9.07
CA GLU A 117 -5.10 0.61 -10.31
C GLU A 117 -5.54 2.07 -10.09
N ILE A 118 -5.10 2.97 -10.97
CA ILE A 118 -5.34 4.41 -10.86
C ILE A 118 -6.59 4.85 -11.64
N ALA A 119 -6.81 4.25 -12.82
CA ALA A 119 -7.91 4.67 -13.71
C ALA A 119 -9.29 4.37 -13.12
N GLU A 120 -9.46 3.20 -12.53
CA GLU A 120 -10.67 2.75 -11.84
C GLU A 120 -10.32 2.10 -10.50
N PRO A 121 -9.95 2.87 -9.45
CA PRO A 121 -9.35 2.32 -8.22
C PRO A 121 -10.17 1.23 -7.52
N GLY A 122 -11.50 1.20 -7.74
CA GLY A 122 -12.39 0.18 -7.20
C GLY A 122 -12.34 -1.18 -7.90
N ARG A 123 -11.62 -1.32 -9.01
CA ARG A 123 -11.39 -2.60 -9.68
C ARG A 123 -10.25 -3.39 -9.03
N PHE A 124 -9.29 -2.69 -8.45
CA PHE A 124 -8.12 -3.28 -7.80
C PHE A 124 -7.28 -4.16 -8.75
N ASP A 125 -7.15 -3.78 -10.02
CA ASP A 125 -6.29 -4.50 -10.97
C ASP A 125 -4.81 -4.23 -10.66
N TYR A 126 -3.93 -5.21 -10.94
CA TYR A 126 -2.49 -5.10 -10.65
C TYR A 126 -1.77 -4.14 -11.61
N ILE A 127 -0.86 -3.33 -11.08
CA ILE A 127 0.14 -2.60 -11.87
C ILE A 127 1.47 -3.33 -11.73
N ASP A 128 1.72 -4.34 -12.55
CA ASP A 128 2.85 -5.26 -12.40
C ASP A 128 3.85 -5.25 -13.58
N ASN A 129 3.52 -4.57 -14.68
CA ASN A 129 4.36 -4.48 -15.88
C ASN A 129 4.29 -3.10 -16.53
N VAL A 130 5.19 -2.86 -17.50
CA VAL A 130 5.35 -1.56 -18.19
C VAL A 130 4.13 -1.15 -18.99
N GLU A 131 3.43 -2.10 -19.63
CA GLU A 131 2.25 -1.84 -20.46
C GLU A 131 1.10 -1.31 -19.58
N ILE A 132 0.81 -1.99 -18.48
CA ILE A 132 -0.22 -1.58 -17.52
C ILE A 132 0.18 -0.27 -16.85
N ALA A 133 1.45 -0.09 -16.47
CA ALA A 133 1.93 1.17 -15.91
C ALA A 133 1.72 2.33 -16.89
N LYS A 134 1.91 2.13 -18.18
CA LYS A 134 1.67 3.15 -19.21
C LYS A 134 0.20 3.57 -19.28
N GLU A 135 -0.74 2.63 -19.21
CA GLU A 135 -2.18 2.91 -19.16
C GLU A 135 -2.53 3.73 -17.90
N ASN A 136 -1.97 3.38 -16.76
CA ASN A 136 -2.17 4.09 -15.51
C ASN A 136 -1.52 5.49 -15.50
N PHE A 137 -0.38 5.70 -16.15
CA PHE A 137 0.17 7.04 -16.37
C PHE A 137 -0.73 7.92 -17.24
N ALA A 138 -1.46 7.36 -18.20
CA ALA A 138 -2.41 8.09 -19.01
C ALA A 138 -3.67 8.52 -18.24
N ALA A 139 -3.98 7.83 -17.15
CA ALA A 139 -5.16 8.09 -16.33
C ALA A 139 -4.96 9.18 -15.26
N ASN A 140 -3.73 9.63 -15.01
CA ASN A 140 -3.45 10.66 -14.01
C ASN A 140 -2.25 11.53 -14.43
N GLU A 141 -2.08 12.70 -13.81
CA GLU A 141 -0.99 13.65 -14.10
C GLU A 141 -0.09 13.92 -12.88
N HIS A 142 -0.26 13.20 -11.78
CA HIS A 142 0.54 13.40 -10.57
C HIS A 142 2.02 13.10 -10.82
N PHE A 143 2.88 13.82 -10.13
CA PHE A 143 4.33 13.61 -10.17
C PHE A 143 4.70 12.20 -9.68
N ALA A 144 4.14 11.80 -8.53
CA ALA A 144 4.34 10.46 -7.99
C ALA A 144 3.02 9.87 -7.49
N THR A 145 2.73 8.64 -7.91
CA THR A 145 1.61 7.84 -7.43
C THR A 145 2.14 6.65 -6.65
N PHE A 146 1.68 6.50 -5.42
CA PHE A 146 2.05 5.40 -4.54
C PHE A 146 0.96 4.34 -4.53
N VAL A 147 1.37 3.07 -4.72
CA VAL A 147 0.50 1.90 -4.79
C VAL A 147 1.03 0.75 -3.94
N GLY A 148 0.19 -0.26 -3.67
CA GLY A 148 0.52 -1.52 -3.01
C GLY A 148 0.04 -2.73 -3.81
N HIS A 149 -0.75 -3.61 -3.19
CA HIS A 149 -1.53 -4.69 -3.79
C HIS A 149 -0.73 -5.86 -4.39
N THR A 150 0.37 -5.62 -5.13
CA THR A 150 1.20 -6.72 -5.67
C THR A 150 2.08 -7.35 -4.61
N HIS A 151 2.30 -6.67 -3.48
CA HIS A 151 3.21 -6.97 -2.38
C HIS A 151 4.70 -6.97 -2.77
N LEU A 152 5.03 -6.58 -3.98
CA LEU A 152 6.40 -6.51 -4.49
C LEU A 152 6.78 -5.05 -4.71
N PRO A 153 7.80 -4.52 -4.03
CA PRO A 153 8.28 -3.17 -4.28
C PRO A 153 8.70 -3.04 -5.74
N LYS A 154 8.25 -1.97 -6.40
CA LYS A 154 8.52 -1.74 -7.81
C LYS A 154 8.34 -0.28 -8.15
N MET A 155 9.11 0.24 -9.07
CA MET A 155 8.96 1.61 -9.54
C MET A 155 8.90 1.65 -11.07
N PHE A 156 7.94 2.39 -11.59
CA PHE A 156 7.86 2.73 -13.01
C PHE A 156 8.10 4.22 -13.19
N GLU A 157 8.87 4.56 -14.22
CA GLU A 157 9.20 5.93 -14.59
C GLU A 157 8.63 6.25 -15.97
N LEU A 158 7.91 7.36 -16.10
CA LEU A 158 7.50 7.94 -17.37
C LEU A 158 8.37 9.15 -17.69
N SER A 159 9.13 9.08 -18.79
CA SER A 159 9.94 10.18 -19.30
C SER A 159 9.13 11.15 -20.17
N ALA A 160 9.62 12.38 -20.36
CA ALA A 160 8.98 13.42 -21.17
C ALA A 160 8.75 13.02 -22.64
N ASN A 161 9.50 12.07 -23.18
CA ASN A 161 9.30 11.53 -24.53
C ASN A 161 8.20 10.45 -24.61
N GLY A 162 7.50 10.16 -23.49
CA GLY A 162 6.45 9.16 -23.40
C GLY A 162 6.92 7.72 -23.20
N SER A 163 8.23 7.48 -23.05
CA SER A 163 8.74 6.15 -22.72
C SER A 163 8.48 5.81 -21.25
N VAL A 164 8.02 4.58 -20.99
CA VAL A 164 7.90 4.03 -19.65
C VAL A 164 8.93 2.94 -19.47
N GLN A 165 9.58 2.94 -18.32
CA GLN A 165 10.52 1.89 -17.92
C GLN A 165 10.30 1.47 -16.47
N GLU A 166 10.61 0.21 -16.18
CA GLU A 166 10.70 -0.30 -14.82
C GLU A 166 12.09 0.03 -14.25
N LEU A 167 12.10 0.51 -13.02
CA LEU A 167 13.32 0.77 -12.26
C LEU A 167 13.44 -0.22 -11.10
N LEU A 168 14.65 -0.43 -10.62
CA LEU A 168 14.90 -1.21 -9.42
C LEU A 168 14.28 -0.49 -8.20
N ASP A 169 13.85 -1.25 -7.21
CA ASP A 169 13.33 -0.81 -5.92
C ASP A 169 14.45 -0.30 -4.98
N THR A 170 15.29 0.58 -5.49
CA THR A 170 16.42 1.15 -4.76
C THR A 170 16.15 2.59 -4.37
N SER A 171 16.64 2.98 -3.18
CA SER A 171 16.57 4.36 -2.72
C SER A 171 17.23 5.31 -3.70
N CYS A 172 16.52 6.34 -4.15
CA CYS A 172 17.05 7.28 -5.14
C CYS A 172 16.34 8.65 -5.04
N ARG A 173 16.92 9.62 -5.74
CA ARG A 173 16.27 10.90 -5.99
C ARG A 173 15.49 10.84 -7.30
N LEU A 174 14.22 11.26 -7.24
CA LEU A 174 13.33 11.32 -8.40
C LEU A 174 13.61 12.58 -9.24
N ASP A 175 13.65 12.42 -10.56
CA ASP A 175 13.83 13.52 -11.52
C ASP A 175 12.54 14.34 -11.65
N ALA A 176 12.62 15.65 -11.47
CA ALA A 176 11.49 16.57 -11.53
C ALA A 176 10.80 16.65 -12.90
N GLU A 177 11.49 16.26 -13.98
CA GLU A 177 10.97 16.28 -15.35
C GLU A 177 10.24 14.98 -15.75
N LYS A 178 10.10 14.05 -14.79
CA LYS A 178 9.49 12.74 -14.99
C LYS A 178 8.33 12.51 -14.05
N ARG A 179 7.58 11.41 -14.28
CA ARG A 179 6.52 10.96 -13.37
C ARG A 179 6.76 9.52 -12.96
N TYR A 180 6.22 9.14 -11.80
CA TYR A 180 6.50 7.86 -11.17
C TYR A 180 5.24 7.16 -10.68
N ILE A 181 5.19 5.84 -10.85
CA ILE A 181 4.29 4.93 -10.12
C ILE A 181 5.16 4.06 -9.25
N ILE A 182 4.92 4.06 -7.94
CA ILE A 182 5.80 3.47 -6.93
C ILE A 182 5.00 2.49 -6.09
N ASN A 183 5.26 1.19 -6.27
CA ASN A 183 4.72 0.17 -5.39
C ASN A 183 5.62 0.06 -4.16
N VAL A 184 5.03 0.25 -2.97
CA VAL A 184 5.78 0.28 -1.71
C VAL A 184 6.04 -1.10 -1.10
N GLY A 185 5.51 -2.16 -1.73
CA GLY A 185 5.58 -3.52 -1.21
C GLY A 185 4.53 -3.79 -0.13
N SER A 186 4.77 -4.79 0.68
CA SER A 186 3.85 -5.25 1.74
C SER A 186 4.53 -5.23 3.10
N VAL A 187 3.79 -4.79 4.11
CA VAL A 187 4.21 -4.87 5.51
C VAL A 187 4.03 -6.29 6.04
N GLY A 188 2.85 -6.89 5.85
CA GLY A 188 2.48 -8.12 6.56
C GLY A 188 2.51 -9.40 5.75
N GLU A 189 2.56 -9.31 4.41
CA GLU A 189 2.49 -10.46 3.50
C GLU A 189 3.50 -10.32 2.35
N PRO A 190 4.81 -10.31 2.64
CA PRO A 190 5.84 -10.20 1.60
C PRO A 190 5.81 -11.42 0.68
N ARG A 191 5.87 -11.18 -0.63
CA ARG A 191 5.81 -12.25 -1.67
C ARG A 191 7.16 -12.58 -2.30
N ASN A 192 8.26 -12.05 -1.78
CA ASN A 192 9.59 -12.44 -2.20
C ASN A 192 10.03 -13.66 -1.39
N PRO A 193 10.17 -14.87 -1.97
CA PRO A 193 10.52 -16.08 -1.23
C PRO A 193 11.95 -16.04 -0.65
N ASP A 194 12.82 -15.21 -1.21
CA ASP A 194 14.22 -15.05 -0.77
C ASP A 194 14.35 -13.99 0.34
N ASP A 195 13.31 -13.18 0.57
CA ASP A 195 13.34 -12.11 1.57
C ASP A 195 11.91 -11.83 2.09
N LEU A 196 11.62 -12.36 3.28
CA LEU A 196 10.33 -12.23 3.95
C LEU A 196 10.27 -10.99 4.88
N SER A 197 11.19 -10.05 4.75
CA SER A 197 11.13 -8.79 5.50
C SER A 197 9.95 -7.93 5.07
N SER A 198 9.37 -7.22 6.02
CA SER A 198 8.37 -6.18 5.73
C SER A 198 8.95 -5.10 4.83
N ARG A 199 8.12 -4.55 3.94
CA ARG A 199 8.48 -3.49 3.02
C ARG A 199 7.56 -2.29 3.20
N TYR A 200 8.16 -1.10 3.16
CA TYR A 200 7.44 0.17 3.06
C TYR A 200 8.35 1.24 2.44
N ALA A 201 7.82 2.40 2.11
CA ALA A 201 8.61 3.48 1.54
C ALA A 201 8.59 4.73 2.42
N VAL A 202 9.71 5.44 2.46
CA VAL A 202 9.80 6.81 2.98
C VAL A 202 10.04 7.76 1.83
N TYR A 203 9.19 8.78 1.69
CA TYR A 203 9.31 9.81 0.66
C TYR A 203 9.53 11.19 1.28
N ASP A 204 10.65 11.83 0.92
CA ASP A 204 10.96 13.21 1.28
C ASP A 204 10.53 14.15 0.14
N LEU A 205 9.41 14.86 0.34
CA LEU A 205 8.81 15.74 -0.67
C LEU A 205 9.75 16.87 -1.12
N GLU A 206 10.51 17.46 -0.19
CA GLU A 206 11.37 18.62 -0.48
C GLU A 206 12.60 18.20 -1.30
N LYS A 207 13.12 17.02 -1.01
CA LYS A 207 14.30 16.48 -1.71
C LYS A 207 13.92 15.66 -2.95
N ARG A 208 12.65 15.23 -3.05
CA ARG A 208 12.17 14.25 -4.01
C ARG A 208 12.96 12.93 -3.92
N GLU A 209 13.25 12.51 -2.70
CA GLU A 209 13.97 11.27 -2.42
C GLU A 209 13.01 10.20 -1.94
N ILE A 210 13.09 9.02 -2.54
CA ILE A 210 12.41 7.80 -2.11
C ILE A 210 13.42 6.86 -1.47
N ASP A 211 13.06 6.27 -0.33
CA ASP A 211 13.83 5.27 0.40
C ASP A 211 12.96 4.04 0.65
N PHE A 212 13.29 2.91 0.00
CA PHE A 212 12.62 1.63 0.22
C PHE A 212 13.22 0.97 1.46
N ARG A 213 12.36 0.75 2.45
CA ARG A 213 12.73 0.20 3.75
C ARG A 213 12.49 -1.29 3.81
N HIS A 214 13.43 -1.99 4.44
CA HIS A 214 13.37 -3.42 4.75
C HIS A 214 13.40 -3.58 6.27
N VAL A 215 12.41 -4.24 6.84
CA VAL A 215 12.30 -4.41 8.28
C VAL A 215 12.07 -5.88 8.59
N GLU A 216 13.02 -6.50 9.28
CA GLU A 216 12.85 -7.86 9.77
C GLU A 216 11.84 -7.90 10.93
N PHE A 217 11.06 -8.94 11.00
CA PHE A 217 10.13 -9.20 12.10
C PHE A 217 10.11 -10.69 12.43
N ASP A 218 9.77 -11.02 13.68
CA ASP A 218 9.66 -12.40 14.11
C ASP A 218 8.39 -13.05 13.55
N ILE A 219 8.56 -14.08 12.72
CA ILE A 219 7.47 -14.94 12.25
C ILE A 219 7.23 -15.99 13.33
N VAL A 220 6.19 -15.80 14.14
CA VAL A 220 5.84 -16.74 15.23
C VAL A 220 4.69 -17.63 14.80
#